data_0f4ab701b99384874858bdb2ac5ef1e5
#
_entry.id   0f4ab701b99384874858bdb2ac5ef1e5
#
_cell.length_a   1.000
_cell.length_b   1.000
_cell.length_c   1.000
_cell.angle_alpha   90.00
_cell.angle_beta   90.00
_cell.angle_gamma   90.00
#
_symmetry.space_group_name_H-M   'P 1'
#
loop_
_entity.id
_entity.type
_entity.pdbx_description
1 polymer ?
#
loop_
_entity_poly.entity_id
_entity_poly.type
_entity_poly.pdbx_seq_one_letter_code
_entity_poly.pdbx_strand_id
1 'polypeptide(L)'
;MNNTSDVIIIGLGAMGSATSMFLSHNGIKVIGFDSYSPPHEFGSSLGHTRVIREAYHEGTTYVPIVQRAYEIWFEMNENSKVPIIETYGGLLIGRKTGDIENALKSANKYDILSLIHL
;
A
#
# COMPACT_ATOMS: atom_id res chain seq x y z
N MET A 1 34.50 -11.12 8.17
CA MET A 1 33.04 -11.06 8.36
C MET A 1 32.41 -11.71 7.14
N ASN A 2 31.62 -12.78 7.29
CA ASN A 2 30.93 -13.40 6.18
C ASN A 2 29.79 -12.46 5.73
N ASN A 3 29.96 -11.77 4.61
CA ASN A 3 28.91 -10.97 3.98
C ASN A 3 27.96 -11.89 3.19
N THR A 4 27.19 -12.70 3.93
CA THR A 4 26.15 -13.55 3.34
C THR A 4 24.77 -12.98 3.67
N SER A 5 23.89 -12.98 2.70
CA SER A 5 22.47 -12.65 2.84
C SER A 5 21.63 -13.86 2.47
N ASP A 6 20.44 -13.97 3.07
CA ASP A 6 19.48 -15.01 2.73
C ASP A 6 18.67 -14.61 1.50
N VAL A 7 18.42 -13.29 1.33
CA VAL A 7 17.62 -12.73 0.23
C VAL A 7 18.33 -11.51 -0.35
N ILE A 8 18.29 -11.39 -1.67
CA ILE A 8 18.70 -10.20 -2.43
C ILE A 8 17.46 -9.58 -3.08
N ILE A 9 17.26 -8.28 -2.88
CA ILE A 9 16.17 -7.51 -3.49
C ILE A 9 16.77 -6.54 -4.52
N ILE A 10 16.25 -6.59 -5.73
CA ILE A 10 16.63 -5.69 -6.82
C ILE A 10 15.50 -4.68 -7.04
N GLY A 11 15.79 -3.41 -6.78
CA GLY A 11 14.85 -2.31 -6.76
C GLY A 11 14.25 -2.06 -5.37
N LEU A 12 14.53 -0.87 -4.80
CA LEU A 12 14.06 -0.45 -3.49
C LEU A 12 12.96 0.63 -3.58
N GLY A 13 12.12 0.55 -4.61
CA GLY A 13 10.87 1.29 -4.69
C GLY A 13 9.85 0.79 -3.64
N ALA A 14 8.58 1.17 -3.76
CA ALA A 14 7.55 0.81 -2.78
C ALA A 14 7.49 -0.69 -2.47
N MET A 15 7.51 -1.53 -3.49
CA MET A 15 7.43 -2.99 -3.33
C MET A 15 8.69 -3.59 -2.71
N GLY A 16 9.86 -3.21 -3.21
CA GLY A 16 11.13 -3.73 -2.69
C GLY A 16 11.43 -3.26 -1.28
N SER A 17 11.14 -2.01 -0.94
CA SER A 17 11.29 -1.48 0.41
C SER A 17 10.35 -2.18 1.40
N ALA A 18 9.07 -2.37 1.05
CA ALA A 18 8.13 -3.11 1.88
C ALA A 18 8.55 -4.56 2.09
N THR A 19 9.01 -5.22 1.02
CA THR A 19 9.54 -6.60 1.09
C THR A 19 10.76 -6.68 1.99
N SER A 20 11.71 -5.74 1.86
CA SER A 20 12.91 -5.67 2.71
C SER A 20 12.54 -5.52 4.18
N MET A 21 11.63 -4.60 4.48
CA MET A 21 11.14 -4.35 5.84
C MET A 21 10.54 -5.61 6.44
N PHE A 22 9.62 -6.25 5.70
CA PHE A 22 8.90 -7.43 6.19
C PHE A 22 9.83 -8.63 6.44
N LEU A 23 10.75 -8.89 5.53
CA LEU A 23 11.74 -9.95 5.68
C LEU A 23 12.67 -9.68 6.87
N SER A 24 13.16 -8.44 7.01
CA SER A 24 14.04 -8.06 8.12
C SER A 24 13.36 -8.18 9.47
N HIS A 25 12.09 -7.79 9.60
CA HIS A 25 11.29 -7.98 10.81
C HIS A 25 11.11 -9.47 11.18
N ASN A 26 11.16 -10.36 10.20
CA ASN A 26 11.13 -11.80 10.40
C ASN A 26 12.53 -12.44 10.58
N GLY A 27 13.55 -11.63 10.81
CA GLY A 27 14.91 -12.10 11.09
C GLY A 27 15.69 -12.59 9.86
N ILE A 28 15.18 -12.37 8.66
CA ILE A 28 15.84 -12.73 7.40
C ILE A 28 16.91 -11.68 7.07
N LYS A 29 18.10 -12.12 6.72
CA LYS A 29 19.18 -11.23 6.27
C LYS A 29 18.95 -10.80 4.84
N VAL A 30 18.64 -9.53 4.65
CA VAL A 30 18.31 -8.95 3.33
C VAL A 30 19.39 -7.99 2.88
N ILE A 31 19.77 -8.06 1.59
CA ILE A 31 20.53 -7.03 0.90
C ILE A 31 19.67 -6.49 -0.23
N GLY A 32 19.49 -5.16 -0.28
CA GLY A 32 18.77 -4.47 -1.33
C GLY A 32 19.73 -3.70 -2.24
N PHE A 33 19.47 -3.76 -3.54
CA PHE A 33 20.17 -2.96 -4.56
C PHE A 33 19.18 -2.08 -5.31
N ASP A 34 19.57 -0.85 -5.55
CA ASP A 34 18.84 0.07 -6.41
C ASP A 34 19.81 0.88 -7.27
N SER A 35 19.33 1.38 -8.39
CA SER A 35 20.13 2.24 -9.28
C SER A 35 20.42 3.60 -8.65
N TYR A 36 19.59 4.02 -7.71
CA TYR A 36 19.69 5.31 -7.01
C TYR A 36 19.57 5.11 -5.52
N SER A 37 20.12 6.03 -4.74
CA SER A 37 19.99 5.99 -3.27
C SER A 37 18.55 6.29 -2.86
N PRO A 38 17.82 5.37 -2.20
CA PRO A 38 16.49 5.66 -1.70
C PRO A 38 16.50 6.67 -0.53
N PRO A 39 15.48 7.53 -0.44
CA PRO A 39 14.37 7.75 -1.37
C PRO A 39 14.82 8.56 -2.59
N HIS A 40 14.27 8.25 -3.76
CA HIS A 40 14.55 8.97 -5.01
C HIS A 40 13.29 9.15 -5.86
N GLU A 41 13.38 10.07 -6.86
CA GLU A 41 12.24 10.47 -7.69
C GLU A 41 12.18 9.74 -9.06
N PHE A 42 12.95 8.69 -9.26
CA PHE A 42 13.06 7.98 -10.56
C PHE A 42 12.19 6.75 -10.68
N GLY A 43 11.46 6.38 -9.63
CA GLY A 43 10.58 5.21 -9.63
C GLY A 43 9.11 5.55 -9.84
N SER A 44 8.28 4.53 -10.08
CA SER A 44 6.82 4.67 -10.22
C SER A 44 6.12 5.11 -8.91
N SER A 45 6.79 5.04 -7.79
CA SER A 45 6.29 5.52 -6.48
C SER A 45 6.54 7.01 -6.25
N LEU A 46 7.00 7.74 -7.26
CA LEU A 46 7.24 9.19 -7.21
C LEU A 46 5.98 9.98 -6.81
N GLY A 47 6.18 11.06 -6.06
CA GLY A 47 5.17 12.09 -5.72
C GLY A 47 5.10 12.39 -4.23
N HIS A 48 4.61 13.60 -3.91
CA HIS A 48 4.50 14.06 -2.53
C HIS A 48 3.46 13.29 -1.72
N THR A 49 2.40 12.80 -2.41
CA THR A 49 1.33 12.03 -1.78
C THR A 49 0.98 10.80 -2.60
N ARG A 50 0.39 9.83 -1.94
CA ARG A 50 -0.20 8.64 -2.54
C ARG A 50 -1.55 8.37 -1.89
N VAL A 51 -2.42 7.70 -2.63
CA VAL A 51 -3.75 7.33 -2.16
C VAL A 51 -3.82 5.82 -2.02
N ILE A 52 -4.30 5.36 -0.87
CA ILE A 52 -4.74 4.00 -0.64
C ILE A 52 -6.26 4.02 -0.52
N ARG A 53 -6.95 3.06 -1.14
CA ARG A 53 -8.41 2.96 -1.18
C ARG A 53 -8.84 1.59 -0.70
N GLU A 54 -9.78 1.53 0.22
CA GLU A 54 -10.25 0.26 0.75
C GLU A 54 -11.24 -0.42 -0.20
N ALA A 55 -12.25 0.33 -0.68
CA ALA A 55 -13.21 -0.17 -1.68
C ALA A 55 -12.56 -0.24 -3.06
N TYR A 56 -11.77 -1.28 -3.29
CA TYR A 56 -10.95 -1.43 -4.48
C TYR A 56 -11.79 -1.79 -5.70
N HIS A 57 -11.72 -0.99 -6.78
CA HIS A 57 -12.53 -1.17 -7.98
C HIS A 57 -11.93 -2.17 -8.99
N GLU A 58 -10.62 -2.39 -8.94
CA GLU A 58 -9.95 -3.35 -9.82
C GLU A 58 -10.25 -4.81 -9.48
N GLY A 59 -10.80 -5.08 -8.30
CA GLY A 59 -11.25 -6.42 -7.93
C GLY A 59 -11.40 -6.63 -6.43
N THR A 60 -12.45 -7.34 -6.05
CA THR A 60 -12.77 -7.62 -4.64
C THR A 60 -11.69 -8.43 -3.93
N THR A 61 -10.86 -9.18 -4.66
CA THR A 61 -9.77 -9.99 -4.10
C THR A 61 -8.63 -9.17 -3.51
N TYR A 62 -8.49 -7.90 -3.93
CA TYR A 62 -7.49 -6.98 -3.39
C TYR A 62 -7.87 -6.41 -2.03
N VAL A 63 -9.16 -6.38 -1.68
CA VAL A 63 -9.63 -5.73 -0.45
C VAL A 63 -8.95 -6.28 0.81
N PRO A 64 -8.84 -7.60 1.05
CA PRO A 64 -8.13 -8.09 2.24
C PRO A 64 -6.65 -7.68 2.29
N ILE A 65 -5.99 -7.57 1.13
CA ILE A 65 -4.60 -7.12 1.04
C ILE A 65 -4.51 -5.64 1.41
N VAL A 66 -5.45 -4.83 0.92
CA VAL A 66 -5.51 -3.40 1.24
C VAL A 66 -5.85 -3.18 2.71
N GLN A 67 -6.79 -3.93 3.27
CA GLN A 67 -7.12 -3.88 4.71
C GLN A 67 -5.89 -4.21 5.57
N ARG A 68 -5.14 -5.26 5.20
CA ARG A 68 -3.88 -5.57 5.89
C ARG A 68 -2.84 -4.46 5.72
N ALA A 69 -2.78 -3.81 4.56
CA ALA A 69 -1.89 -2.68 4.34
C ALA A 69 -2.27 -1.48 5.23
N TYR A 70 -3.57 -1.19 5.42
CA TYR A 70 -4.03 -0.16 6.35
C TYR A 70 -3.58 -0.41 7.78
N GLU A 71 -3.71 -1.64 8.29
CA GLU A 71 -3.24 -2.01 9.63
C GLU A 71 -1.75 -1.68 9.79
N ILE A 72 -0.92 -2.08 8.83
CA ILE A 72 0.53 -1.83 8.85
C ILE A 72 0.84 -0.34 8.78
N TRP A 73 0.14 0.42 7.92
CA TRP A 73 0.33 1.86 7.80
C TRP A 73 -0.06 2.61 9.08
N PHE A 74 -1.15 2.22 9.73
CA PHE A 74 -1.57 2.82 10.99
C PHE A 74 -0.59 2.48 12.13
N GLU A 75 -0.12 1.24 12.22
CA GLU A 75 0.93 0.86 13.17
C GLU A 75 2.22 1.68 12.97
N MET A 76 2.64 1.86 11.73
CA MET A 76 3.79 2.71 11.40
C MET A 76 3.53 4.18 11.77
N ASN A 77 2.31 4.67 11.55
CA ASN A 77 1.91 6.04 11.86
C ASN A 77 1.96 6.33 13.35
N GLU A 78 1.53 5.38 14.20
CA GLU A 78 1.60 5.50 15.66
C GLU A 78 3.04 5.66 16.17
N ASN A 79 4.00 5.06 15.47
CA ASN A 79 5.41 5.11 15.81
C ASN A 79 6.16 6.27 15.12
N SER A 80 5.47 7.09 14.33
CA SER A 80 6.05 8.20 13.58
C SER A 80 5.87 9.54 14.32
N LYS A 81 6.87 10.42 14.19
CA LYS A 81 6.78 11.80 14.70
C LYS A 81 5.95 12.73 13.82
N VAL A 82 5.72 12.33 12.59
CA VAL A 82 4.91 13.08 11.62
C VAL A 82 3.87 12.13 11.02
N PRO A 83 2.66 12.62 10.70
CA PRO A 83 1.66 11.78 10.06
C PRO A 83 2.17 11.24 8.71
N ILE A 84 2.10 9.92 8.53
CA ILE A 84 2.47 9.23 7.28
C ILE A 84 1.24 8.71 6.54
N ILE A 85 0.12 8.57 7.23
CA ILE A 85 -1.18 8.25 6.65
C ILE A 85 -2.27 9.06 7.36
N GLU A 86 -3.20 9.62 6.60
CA GLU A 86 -4.34 10.36 7.10
C GLU A 86 -5.60 9.90 6.37
N THR A 87 -6.72 9.79 7.08
CA THR A 87 -7.98 9.31 6.53
C THR A 87 -8.95 10.47 6.30
N TYR A 88 -9.19 10.80 5.05
CA TYR A 88 -10.11 11.88 4.64
C TYR A 88 -11.39 11.37 3.99
N GLY A 89 -11.49 10.05 3.78
CA GLY A 89 -12.53 9.45 2.96
C GLY A 89 -12.29 9.66 1.46
N GLY A 90 -13.21 9.18 0.64
CA GLY A 90 -13.11 9.28 -0.82
C GLY A 90 -14.48 9.50 -1.45
N LEU A 91 -14.51 10.24 -2.55
CA LEU A 91 -15.70 10.47 -3.36
C LEU A 91 -15.47 9.88 -4.76
N LEU A 92 -16.30 8.91 -5.14
CA LEU A 92 -16.36 8.40 -6.50
C LEU A 92 -17.61 8.94 -7.19
N ILE A 93 -17.42 9.61 -8.35
CA ILE A 93 -18.49 10.17 -9.15
C ILE A 93 -18.45 9.54 -10.54
N GLY A 94 -19.59 9.05 -11.00
CA GLY A 94 -19.70 8.50 -12.35
C GLY A 94 -20.99 7.73 -12.56
N ARG A 95 -21.09 7.04 -13.70
CA ARG A 95 -22.22 6.16 -14.00
C ARG A 95 -22.11 4.89 -13.13
N LYS A 96 -23.24 4.30 -12.76
CA LYS A 96 -23.33 3.06 -11.96
C LYS A 96 -22.91 1.81 -12.80
N THR A 97 -21.77 1.93 -13.46
CA THR A 97 -21.16 0.87 -14.29
C THR A 97 -19.65 0.91 -14.13
N GLY A 98 -18.95 -0.17 -14.48
CA GLY A 98 -17.50 -0.22 -14.44
C GLY A 98 -16.92 -0.05 -13.03
N ASP A 99 -16.03 0.91 -12.86
CA ASP A 99 -15.28 1.10 -11.60
C ASP A 99 -16.17 1.39 -10.40
N ILE A 100 -17.25 2.18 -10.59
CA ILE A 100 -18.19 2.46 -9.49
C ILE A 100 -18.95 1.20 -9.08
N GLU A 101 -19.44 0.43 -10.04
CA GLU A 101 -20.10 -0.84 -9.75
C GLU A 101 -19.17 -1.81 -9.04
N ASN A 102 -17.92 -1.89 -9.46
CA ASN A 102 -16.93 -2.77 -8.85
C ASN A 102 -16.53 -2.29 -7.44
N ALA A 103 -16.36 -1.00 -7.23
CA ALA A 103 -16.11 -0.44 -5.91
C ALA A 103 -17.27 -0.72 -4.96
N LEU A 104 -18.52 -0.60 -5.42
CA LEU A 104 -19.72 -0.95 -4.65
C LEU A 104 -19.77 -2.45 -4.32
N LYS A 105 -19.42 -3.33 -5.26
CA LYS A 105 -19.32 -4.78 -5.01
C LYS A 105 -18.28 -5.07 -3.92
N SER A 106 -17.13 -4.39 -3.97
CA SER A 106 -16.08 -4.51 -2.96
C SER A 106 -16.57 -4.03 -1.59
N ALA A 107 -17.17 -2.85 -1.53
CA ALA A 107 -17.71 -2.26 -0.30
C ALA A 107 -18.77 -3.17 0.34
N ASN A 108 -19.73 -3.64 -0.44
CA ASN A 108 -20.79 -4.53 0.06
C ASN A 108 -20.27 -5.90 0.53
N LYS A 109 -19.31 -6.45 -0.18
CA LYS A 109 -18.74 -7.78 0.15
C LYS A 109 -17.96 -7.77 1.46
N TYR A 110 -17.30 -6.65 1.77
CA TYR A 110 -16.39 -6.54 2.92
C TYR A 110 -16.90 -5.55 3.98
N ASP A 111 -18.17 -5.18 3.92
CA ASP A 111 -18.85 -4.28 4.87
C ASP A 111 -18.11 -2.94 5.06
N ILE A 112 -17.58 -2.41 3.96
CA ILE A 112 -16.90 -1.11 3.97
C ILE A 112 -17.95 -0.02 3.97
N LEU A 113 -17.88 0.89 4.95
CA LEU A 113 -18.83 2.00 5.08
C LEU A 113 -18.83 2.85 3.79
N SER A 114 -19.96 2.89 3.10
CA SER A 114 -20.18 3.70 1.91
C SER A 114 -21.55 4.35 1.93
N LEU A 115 -21.60 5.61 1.48
CA LEU A 115 -22.86 6.34 1.24
C LEU A 115 -23.09 6.45 -0.27
N ILE A 116 -24.28 6.06 -0.72
CA ILE A 116 -24.67 6.14 -2.13
C ILE A 116 -25.74 7.21 -2.27
N HIS A 117 -25.49 8.23 -3.08
CA HIS A 117 -26.50 9.15 -3.55
C HIS A 117 -26.89 8.77 -4.97
N LEU A 118 -28.17 8.52 -5.21
CA LEU A 118 -28.77 8.18 -6.51
C LEU A 118 -29.40 9.43 -7.11
#